data_98954b9558902b2747dc464f5a196dfd
#
_entry.id   98954b9558902b2747dc464f5a196dfd
#
_cell.length_a   1.000
_cell.length_b   1.000
_cell.length_c   1.000
_cell.angle_alpha   90.00
_cell.angle_beta   90.00
_cell.angle_gamma   90.00
#
_symmetry.space_group_name_H-M   'P 1'
#
loop_
_entity.id
_entity.type
_entity.pdbx_description
1 polymer ?
#
loop_
_entity_poly.entity_id
_entity_poly.type
_entity_poly.pdbx_seq_one_letter_code
_entity_poly.pdbx_strand_id
1 'polypeptide(L)'
;MSSYFTISLRPKRSEGDLSLVSYSRVSEVYNELYEGTTDSQGELTKEKIDGIVGNLEAKISRDKDQLHKYHELAKSNTEYVEDYISFGEYVDNEIETLNKIKTIQDIVHDTYDGYNSFESVNWKIE
;
A
#
# COMPACT_ATOMS: atom_id res chain seq x y z
N MET A 1 -23.50 6.32 2.02
CA MET A 1 -22.41 6.95 2.80
C MET A 1 -21.07 6.49 2.28
N SER A 2 -20.22 7.42 1.94
CA SER A 2 -18.85 7.10 1.57
C SER A 2 -18.05 6.83 2.84
N SER A 3 -17.26 5.78 2.81
CA SER A 3 -16.34 5.43 3.90
C SER A 3 -14.92 5.56 3.39
N TYR A 4 -14.10 6.18 4.20
CA TYR A 4 -12.71 6.42 3.85
C TYR A 4 -11.78 5.82 4.88
N PHE A 5 -10.62 5.41 4.42
CA PHE A 5 -9.50 4.99 5.25
C PHE A 5 -8.53 6.16 5.33
N THR A 6 -8.41 6.74 6.50
CA THR A 6 -7.61 7.94 6.71
C THR A 6 -6.37 7.62 7.52
N ILE A 7 -5.22 8.09 7.06
CA ILE A 7 -3.95 8.03 7.79
C ILE A 7 -3.67 9.42 8.32
N SER A 8 -3.42 9.55 9.60
CA SER A 8 -3.21 10.81 10.30
C SER A 8 -1.89 10.82 11.05
N LEU A 9 -1.35 12.01 11.24
CA LEU A 9 -0.16 12.26 12.04
C LEU A 9 -0.54 12.98 13.32
N ARG A 10 -0.04 12.51 14.47
CA ARG A 10 -0.27 13.16 15.76
C ARG A 10 0.92 14.03 16.13
N PRO A 11 0.76 15.37 16.19
CA PRO A 11 1.83 16.27 16.60
C PRO A 11 2.17 16.12 18.09
N LYS A 12 3.43 16.31 18.44
CA LYS A 12 3.90 16.19 19.83
C LYS A 12 3.32 17.25 20.78
N ARG A 13 2.94 18.40 20.27
CA ARG A 13 2.54 19.56 21.07
C ARG A 13 1.21 20.17 20.65
N SER A 14 0.34 19.41 20.03
CA SER A 14 -0.95 19.89 19.54
C SER A 14 -2.03 18.90 19.90
N GLU A 15 -3.27 19.44 20.10
CA GLU A 15 -4.43 18.62 20.37
C GLU A 15 -5.12 18.25 19.06
N GLY A 16 -4.82 17.54 18.26
CA GLY A 16 -5.53 17.16 17.05
C GLY A 16 -4.61 16.56 16.02
N ASP A 17 -5.11 15.56 15.38
CA ASP A 17 -4.37 14.86 14.36
C ASP A 17 -4.46 15.62 13.04
N LEU A 18 -3.37 15.60 12.28
CA LEU A 18 -3.32 16.14 10.92
C LEU A 18 -3.55 15.01 9.93
N SER A 19 -4.54 15.15 9.07
CA SER A 19 -4.77 14.15 8.03
C SER A 19 -3.60 14.17 7.04
N LEU A 20 -2.96 13.02 6.86
CA LEU A 20 -1.91 12.85 5.88
C LEU A 20 -2.52 12.52 4.52
N VAL A 21 -3.36 11.49 4.47
CA VAL A 21 -3.98 11.01 3.25
C VAL A 21 -5.23 10.22 3.58
N SER A 22 -6.21 10.26 2.69
CA SER A 22 -7.42 9.44 2.76
C SER A 22 -7.56 8.62 1.50
N TYR A 23 -7.92 7.35 1.67
CA TYR A 23 -8.19 6.43 0.57
C TYR A 23 -9.63 5.95 0.64
N SER A 24 -10.26 5.83 -0.51
CA SER A 24 -11.54 5.13 -0.63
C SER A 24 -11.35 3.66 -0.27
N ARG A 25 -12.39 3.02 0.27
CA ARG A 25 -12.34 1.60 0.66
C ARG A 25 -12.26 0.64 -0.53
N VAL A 26 -12.35 1.16 -1.75
CA VAL A 26 -12.10 0.37 -2.97
C VAL A 26 -10.66 0.54 -3.49
N SER A 27 -9.86 1.36 -2.84
CA SER A 27 -8.47 1.59 -3.22
C SER A 27 -7.61 0.36 -2.94
N GLU A 28 -6.70 0.07 -3.85
CA GLU A 28 -5.71 -0.99 -3.64
C GLU A 28 -4.80 -0.69 -2.43
N VAL A 29 -4.50 0.59 -2.20
CA VAL A 29 -3.71 0.99 -1.03
C VAL A 29 -4.44 0.63 0.26
N TYR A 30 -5.75 0.89 0.32
CA TYR A 30 -6.56 0.49 1.46
C TYR A 30 -6.53 -1.02 1.67
N ASN A 31 -6.68 -1.79 0.60
CA ASN A 31 -6.68 -3.25 0.69
C ASN A 31 -5.38 -3.78 1.28
N GLU A 32 -4.24 -3.25 0.87
CA GLU A 32 -2.94 -3.67 1.37
C GLU A 32 -2.70 -3.25 2.83
N LEU A 33 -3.09 -2.04 3.20
CA LEU A 33 -2.84 -1.51 4.55
C LEU A 33 -3.81 -2.07 5.59
N TYR A 34 -5.03 -2.43 5.19
CA TYR A 34 -6.08 -2.87 6.11
C TYR A 34 -6.25 -4.40 6.14
N GLU A 35 -5.59 -5.13 5.27
CA GLU A 35 -5.73 -6.57 5.17
C GLU A 35 -5.48 -7.25 6.52
N GLY A 36 -6.36 -8.17 6.88
CA GLY A 36 -6.20 -9.00 8.08
C GLY A 36 -6.60 -8.35 9.39
N THR A 37 -7.13 -7.12 9.37
CA THR A 37 -7.65 -6.50 10.58
C THR A 37 -9.16 -6.28 10.49
N THR A 38 -9.84 -6.35 11.64
CA THR A 38 -11.26 -6.03 11.78
C THR A 38 -11.48 -4.77 12.61
N ASP A 39 -10.41 -4.15 13.09
CA ASP A 39 -10.49 -2.94 13.89
C ASP A 39 -10.90 -1.75 13.02
N SER A 40 -11.50 -0.74 13.64
CA SER A 40 -11.90 0.49 12.95
C SER A 40 -10.85 1.60 13.04
N GLN A 41 -9.85 1.44 13.88
CA GLN A 41 -8.74 2.38 14.03
C GLN A 41 -7.55 1.70 14.68
N GLY A 42 -6.38 2.28 14.54
CA GLY A 42 -5.18 1.76 15.13
C GLY A 42 -3.96 2.61 14.82
N GLU A 43 -2.82 2.18 15.35
CA GLU A 43 -1.54 2.82 15.09
C GLU A 43 -0.84 2.09 13.94
N LEU A 44 -0.25 2.86 13.05
CA LEU A 44 0.55 2.32 11.95
C LEU A 44 2.02 2.33 12.38
N THR A 45 2.48 1.20 12.92
CA THR A 45 3.84 1.06 13.45
C THR A 45 4.85 0.75 12.34
N LYS A 46 6.15 0.89 12.67
CA LYS A 46 7.24 0.54 11.77
C LYS A 46 7.16 -0.94 11.37
N GLU A 47 6.95 -1.82 12.33
CA GLU A 47 6.87 -3.27 12.10
C GLU A 47 5.72 -3.60 11.15
N LYS A 48 4.57 -2.96 11.35
CA LYS A 48 3.39 -3.21 10.52
C LYS A 48 3.61 -2.77 9.08
N ILE A 49 4.10 -1.54 8.88
CA ILE A 49 4.32 -1.03 7.51
C ILE A 49 5.44 -1.79 6.80
N ASP A 50 6.50 -2.16 7.51
CA ASP A 50 7.61 -2.93 6.95
C ASP A 50 7.15 -4.31 6.50
N GLY A 51 6.30 -4.96 7.29
CA GLY A 51 5.70 -6.25 6.93
C GLY A 51 4.84 -6.15 5.67
N ILE A 52 4.02 -5.11 5.57
CA ILE A 52 3.16 -4.86 4.41
C ILE A 52 4.02 -4.64 3.15
N VAL A 53 5.04 -3.79 3.24
CA VAL A 53 5.94 -3.53 2.12
C VAL A 53 6.65 -4.81 1.69
N GLY A 54 7.20 -5.57 2.63
CA GLY A 54 7.89 -6.83 2.33
C GLY A 54 6.98 -7.85 1.64
N ASN A 55 5.77 -8.01 2.12
CA ASN A 55 4.80 -8.93 1.53
C ASN A 55 4.39 -8.51 0.11
N LEU A 56 4.17 -7.21 -0.09
CA LEU A 56 3.80 -6.69 -1.40
C LEU A 56 4.97 -6.79 -2.39
N GLU A 57 6.20 -6.52 -1.96
CA GLU A 57 7.38 -6.71 -2.80
C GLU A 57 7.54 -8.16 -3.24
N ALA A 58 7.33 -9.11 -2.32
CA ALA A 58 7.40 -10.54 -2.65
C ALA A 58 6.30 -10.94 -3.64
N LYS A 59 5.08 -10.44 -3.46
CA LYS A 59 3.98 -10.69 -4.38
C LYS A 59 4.28 -10.16 -5.78
N ILE A 60 4.78 -8.92 -5.86
CA ILE A 60 5.14 -8.30 -7.15
C ILE A 60 6.24 -9.10 -7.85
N SER A 61 7.22 -9.58 -7.11
CA SER A 61 8.29 -10.41 -7.66
C SER A 61 7.73 -11.70 -8.32
N ARG A 62 6.82 -12.38 -7.63
CA ARG A 62 6.14 -13.57 -8.18
C ARG A 62 5.31 -13.23 -9.40
N ASP A 63 4.60 -12.11 -9.36
CA ASP A 63 3.72 -11.70 -10.46
C ASP A 63 4.54 -11.26 -11.68
N LYS A 64 5.71 -10.67 -11.49
CA LYS A 64 6.63 -10.37 -12.59
C LYS A 64 7.14 -11.66 -13.27
N ASP A 65 7.41 -12.70 -12.50
CA ASP A 65 7.81 -14.00 -13.05
C ASP A 65 6.66 -14.60 -13.88
N GLN A 66 5.43 -14.51 -13.40
CA GLN A 66 4.25 -14.96 -14.12
C GLN A 66 4.02 -14.13 -15.38
N LEU A 67 4.23 -12.82 -15.32
CA LEU A 67 4.13 -11.93 -16.48
C LEU A 67 5.15 -12.33 -17.57
N HIS A 68 6.37 -12.66 -17.16
CA HIS A 68 7.39 -13.14 -18.08
C HIS A 68 6.95 -14.43 -18.80
N LYS A 69 6.31 -15.35 -18.09
CA LYS A 69 5.75 -16.58 -18.69
C LYS A 69 4.68 -16.26 -19.73
N TYR A 70 3.77 -15.33 -19.43
CA TYR A 70 2.77 -14.90 -20.42
C TYR A 70 3.43 -14.24 -21.63
N HIS A 71 4.49 -13.48 -21.44
CA HIS A 71 5.23 -12.88 -22.53
C HIS A 71 5.81 -13.94 -23.46
N GLU A 72 6.44 -14.97 -22.92
CA GLU A 72 6.99 -16.08 -23.70
C GLU A 72 5.90 -16.86 -24.44
N LEU A 73 4.76 -17.10 -23.79
CA LEU A 73 3.64 -17.77 -24.42
C LEU A 73 3.03 -16.93 -25.56
N ALA A 74 2.92 -15.63 -25.37
CA ALA A 74 2.36 -14.71 -26.37
C ALA A 74 3.23 -14.60 -27.62
N LYS A 75 4.53 -14.85 -27.52
CA LYS A 75 5.43 -14.87 -28.68
C LYS A 75 5.11 -15.98 -29.68
N SER A 76 4.60 -17.11 -29.17
CA SER A 76 4.32 -18.28 -30.01
C SER A 76 2.84 -18.56 -30.20
N ASN A 77 1.96 -17.89 -29.44
CA ASN A 77 0.52 -18.11 -29.53
C ASN A 77 -0.23 -16.80 -29.23
N THR A 78 -0.94 -16.29 -30.25
CA THR A 78 -1.67 -15.02 -30.15
C THR A 78 -2.82 -15.05 -29.14
N GLU A 79 -3.29 -16.24 -28.71
CA GLU A 79 -4.31 -16.36 -27.67
C GLU A 79 -3.85 -15.77 -26.33
N TYR A 80 -2.54 -15.74 -26.08
CA TYR A 80 -1.98 -15.23 -24.81
C TYR A 80 -1.66 -13.75 -24.82
N VAL A 81 -1.86 -13.04 -25.94
CA VAL A 81 -1.56 -11.61 -26.02
C VAL A 81 -2.44 -10.79 -25.08
N GLU A 82 -3.74 -11.08 -25.05
CA GLU A 82 -4.68 -10.40 -24.14
C GLU A 82 -4.35 -10.68 -22.68
N ASP A 83 -3.99 -11.92 -22.36
CA ASP A 83 -3.60 -12.30 -20.99
C ASP A 83 -2.33 -11.56 -20.57
N TYR A 84 -1.36 -11.46 -21.45
CA TYR A 84 -0.13 -10.72 -21.19
C TYR A 84 -0.41 -9.24 -20.92
N ILE A 85 -1.24 -8.60 -21.75
CA ILE A 85 -1.57 -7.18 -21.59
C ILE A 85 -2.33 -6.93 -20.30
N SER A 86 -3.37 -7.73 -20.01
CA SER A 86 -4.19 -7.57 -18.80
C SER A 86 -3.38 -7.81 -17.53
N PHE A 87 -2.54 -8.83 -17.53
CA PHE A 87 -1.71 -9.13 -16.37
C PHE A 87 -0.61 -8.08 -16.17
N GLY A 88 -0.08 -7.54 -17.28
CA GLY A 88 0.87 -6.43 -17.24
C GLY A 88 0.29 -5.19 -16.57
N GLU A 89 -0.96 -4.83 -16.87
CA GLU A 89 -1.67 -3.73 -16.24
C GLU A 89 -1.86 -3.99 -14.74
N TYR A 90 -2.18 -5.23 -14.37
CA TYR A 90 -2.33 -5.63 -12.97
C TYR A 90 -1.01 -5.46 -12.21
N VAL A 91 0.11 -5.89 -12.78
CA VAL A 91 1.43 -5.74 -12.16
C VAL A 91 1.82 -4.25 -12.05
N ASP A 92 1.53 -3.45 -13.07
CA ASP A 92 1.80 -2.00 -13.03
C ASP A 92 1.02 -1.33 -11.90
N ASN A 93 -0.24 -1.71 -11.68
CA ASN A 93 -1.05 -1.21 -10.57
C ASN A 93 -0.48 -1.62 -9.21
N GLU A 94 0.03 -2.83 -9.09
CA GLU A 94 0.70 -3.27 -7.86
C GLU A 94 1.95 -2.43 -7.56
N ILE A 95 2.75 -2.15 -8.58
CA ILE A 95 3.96 -1.33 -8.45
C ILE A 95 3.59 0.09 -8.02
N GLU A 96 2.56 0.67 -8.62
CA GLU A 96 2.07 2.00 -8.24
C GLU A 96 1.61 2.03 -6.77
N THR A 97 0.86 1.01 -6.36
CA THR A 97 0.41 0.84 -4.97
C THR A 97 1.60 0.74 -4.01
N LEU A 98 2.61 -0.06 -4.37
CA LEU A 98 3.82 -0.20 -3.57
C LEU A 98 4.53 1.15 -3.39
N ASN A 99 4.64 1.93 -4.46
CA ASN A 99 5.31 3.24 -4.38
C ASN A 99 4.58 4.20 -3.44
N LYS A 100 3.25 4.20 -3.44
CA LYS A 100 2.45 4.99 -2.50
C LYS A 100 2.67 4.52 -1.05
N ILE A 101 2.68 3.22 -0.82
CA ILE A 101 2.90 2.65 0.51
C ILE A 101 4.32 2.93 1.00
N LYS A 102 5.31 2.89 0.12
CA LYS A 102 6.70 3.24 0.48
C LYS A 102 6.85 4.70 0.93
N THR A 103 6.09 5.61 0.33
CA THR A 103 6.07 7.00 0.81
C THR A 103 5.53 7.08 2.24
N ILE A 104 4.47 6.33 2.53
CA ILE A 104 3.93 6.23 3.88
C ILE A 104 4.94 5.58 4.82
N GLN A 105 5.64 4.54 4.37
CA GLN A 105 6.69 3.87 5.14
C GLN A 105 7.79 4.85 5.58
N ASP A 106 8.24 5.70 4.67
CA ASP A 106 9.26 6.71 4.98
C ASP A 106 8.78 7.67 6.08
N ILE A 107 7.54 8.12 6.00
CA ILE A 107 6.94 8.98 7.02
C ILE A 107 6.82 8.26 8.36
N VAL A 108 6.40 6.99 8.35
CA VAL A 108 6.28 6.18 9.57
C VAL A 108 7.65 6.05 10.24
N HIS A 109 8.69 5.70 9.47
CA HIS A 109 10.05 5.58 10.01
C HIS A 109 10.56 6.92 10.55
N ASP A 110 10.39 8.00 9.82
CA ASP A 110 10.80 9.32 10.27
C ASP A 110 10.11 9.72 11.58
N THR A 111 8.83 9.41 11.70
CA THR A 111 8.05 9.71 12.91
C THR A 111 8.58 8.95 14.12
N TYR A 112 8.72 7.64 14.01
CA TYR A 112 9.13 6.81 15.15
C TYR A 112 10.64 6.85 15.43
N ASP A 113 11.44 7.26 14.47
CA ASP A 113 12.87 7.46 14.66
C ASP A 113 13.21 8.88 15.15
N GLY A 114 12.21 9.75 15.25
CA GLY A 114 12.37 11.08 15.82
C GLY A 114 12.89 12.15 14.85
N TYR A 115 12.78 11.91 13.54
CA TYR A 115 13.25 12.85 12.53
C TYR A 115 12.22 13.91 12.13
N ASN A 116 11.03 13.90 12.72
CA ASN A 116 10.02 14.92 12.50
C ASN A 116 9.33 15.30 13.82
N SER A 117 8.37 16.23 13.76
CA SER A 117 7.69 16.76 14.95
C SER A 117 6.42 15.99 15.33
N PHE A 118 6.24 14.78 14.81
CA PHE A 118 5.08 13.94 15.13
C PHE A 118 5.46 12.84 16.11
N GLU A 119 4.48 12.37 16.89
CA GLU A 119 4.71 11.31 17.89
C GLU A 119 4.16 9.96 17.43
N SER A 120 3.17 9.95 16.53
CA SER A 120 2.59 8.70 16.03
C SER A 120 1.94 8.88 14.68
N VAL A 121 1.78 7.76 13.99
CA VAL A 121 1.01 7.65 12.75
C VAL A 121 -0.16 6.72 13.05
N ASN A 122 -1.37 7.14 12.73
CA ASN A 122 -2.58 6.42 13.05
C ASN A 122 -3.45 6.28 11.81
N TRP A 123 -4.31 5.26 11.83
CA TRP A 123 -5.30 5.06 10.76
C TRP A 123 -6.68 4.88 11.37
N LYS A 124 -7.70 5.25 10.62
CA LYS A 124 -9.09 4.98 11.00
C LYS A 124 -9.98 4.85 9.77
N ILE A 125 -11.06 4.12 9.94
CA ILE A 125 -12.14 4.01 8.96
C ILE A 125 -13.26 4.93 9.40
N GLU A 126 -13.67 5.79 8.50
CA GLU A 126 -14.77 6.72 8.72
C GLU A 126 -15.98 6.39 7.85
#